data_7348df20d8c0a25164783e9bc0e1165d
#
_entry.id   7348df20d8c0a25164783e9bc0e1165d
#
_cell.length_a   1.000
_cell.length_b   1.000
_cell.length_c   1.000
_cell.angle_alpha   90.00
_cell.angle_beta   90.00
_cell.angle_gamma   90.00
#
_symmetry.space_group_name_H-M   'P 1'
#
loop_
_entity.id
_entity.type
_entity.pdbx_description
1 polymer ?
#
loop_
_entity_poly.entity_id
_entity_poly.type
_entity_poly.pdbx_seq_one_letter_code
_entity_poly.pdbx_strand_id
1 'polypeptide(L)'
;VGVIYEWRPHKNYRNYGDALGEIVVEALEVDETIMRSSKETAYFPIGSVIDDNHMRPWILRGMTPVYIGCGWYGKEINPKLASRCVFIGARGPDTIAALERAGIEGVNMSGDTAYIAFDYLAVDAPIERTDKLLIPHVLDGRVDIRTDVSDLGLDRVVLPRVISRGDIIKLTRTIAHAEFVLAGAMHVAIAAHAHRTPFAPFSEKFWEGNVSRVKWEDWLESIGVSREKLKFCSDYEEGIAWYKDVFG
;
A
#
# COMPACT_ATOMS: atom_id res chain seq x y z
N VAL A 1 -2.04 7.85 -25.09
CA VAL A 1 -2.21 6.68 -24.19
C VAL A 1 -1.97 7.16 -22.78
N GLY A 2 -2.99 7.09 -21.92
CA GLY A 2 -2.82 7.33 -20.49
C GLY A 2 -1.76 6.36 -19.93
N VAL A 3 -0.96 6.84 -19.00
CA VAL A 3 0.10 6.04 -18.37
C VAL A 3 -0.32 5.69 -16.95
N ILE A 4 -0.20 4.43 -16.56
CA ILE A 4 -0.37 4.00 -15.17
C ILE A 4 1.00 4.13 -14.50
N TYR A 5 1.04 4.91 -13.42
CA TYR A 5 2.24 4.99 -12.59
C TYR A 5 2.38 3.74 -11.74
N GLU A 6 3.59 3.21 -11.73
CA GLU A 6 4.01 2.14 -10.85
C GLU A 6 5.44 2.41 -10.39
N TRP A 7 5.66 2.38 -9.08
CA TRP A 7 7.01 2.41 -8.56
C TRP A 7 7.69 1.05 -8.69
N ARG A 8 8.86 1.02 -9.34
CA ARG A 8 9.66 -0.20 -9.54
C ARG A 8 10.99 -0.08 -8.82
N PRO A 9 11.17 -0.79 -7.70
CA PRO A 9 12.41 -0.75 -6.92
C PRO A 9 13.58 -1.40 -7.65
N HIS A 10 13.31 -2.29 -8.60
CA HIS A 10 14.31 -3.04 -9.35
C HIS A 10 13.83 -3.42 -10.75
N LYS A 11 14.78 -3.59 -11.70
CA LYS A 11 14.46 -3.95 -13.09
C LYS A 11 13.84 -5.36 -13.27
N ASN A 12 14.14 -6.28 -12.35
CA ASN A 12 13.75 -7.70 -12.45
C ASN A 12 12.51 -8.07 -11.63
N TYR A 13 12.02 -7.17 -10.76
CA TYR A 13 10.82 -7.42 -9.98
C TYR A 13 10.11 -6.11 -9.63
N ARG A 14 8.83 -6.22 -9.33
CA ARG A 14 7.93 -5.15 -8.89
C ARG A 14 7.73 -5.26 -7.38
N ASN A 15 7.41 -4.17 -6.73
CA ASN A 15 6.87 -4.19 -5.37
C ASN A 15 5.41 -4.66 -5.42
N TYR A 16 5.04 -5.60 -4.55
CA TYR A 16 3.69 -6.16 -4.49
C TYR A 16 2.61 -5.09 -4.40
N GLY A 17 2.76 -4.12 -3.48
CA GLY A 17 1.76 -3.08 -3.28
C GLY A 17 1.54 -2.21 -4.51
N ASP A 18 2.62 -1.75 -5.14
CA ASP A 18 2.49 -0.91 -6.35
C ASP A 18 1.98 -1.71 -7.55
N ALA A 19 2.29 -3.01 -7.60
CA ALA A 19 1.83 -3.91 -8.65
C ALA A 19 0.30 -4.14 -8.61
N LEU A 20 -0.35 -3.97 -7.44
CA LEU A 20 -1.81 -4.00 -7.34
C LEU A 20 -2.49 -2.89 -8.16
N GLY A 21 -1.78 -1.84 -8.52
CA GLY A 21 -2.32 -0.73 -9.30
C GLY A 21 -2.91 -1.15 -10.65
N GLU A 22 -2.34 -2.16 -11.32
CA GLU A 22 -2.91 -2.71 -12.56
C GLU A 22 -4.27 -3.39 -12.31
N ILE A 23 -4.40 -4.06 -11.15
CA ILE A 23 -5.65 -4.72 -10.76
C ILE A 23 -6.72 -3.68 -10.39
N VAL A 24 -6.33 -2.60 -9.69
CA VAL A 24 -7.25 -1.49 -9.37
C VAL A 24 -7.81 -0.87 -10.64
N VAL A 25 -6.96 -0.59 -11.63
CA VAL A 25 -7.39 0.01 -12.91
C VAL A 25 -8.35 -0.91 -13.65
N GLU A 26 -8.08 -2.21 -13.66
CA GLU A 26 -8.95 -3.21 -14.26
C GLU A 26 -10.29 -3.30 -13.52
N ALA A 27 -10.26 -3.38 -12.19
CA ALA A 27 -11.45 -3.48 -11.35
C ALA A 27 -12.38 -2.26 -11.45
N LEU A 28 -11.82 -1.08 -11.68
CA LEU A 28 -12.57 0.15 -11.88
C LEU A 28 -13.11 0.29 -13.32
N GLU A 29 -12.89 -0.72 -14.17
CA GLU A 29 -13.29 -0.67 -15.60
C GLU A 29 -12.83 0.64 -16.27
N VAL A 30 -11.68 1.14 -15.85
CA VAL A 30 -11.09 2.30 -16.52
C VAL A 30 -10.77 1.85 -17.94
N ASP A 31 -11.75 2.08 -18.84
CA ASP A 31 -11.75 1.60 -20.20
C ASP A 31 -10.41 1.94 -20.85
N GLU A 32 -9.74 0.92 -21.38
CA GLU A 32 -8.52 1.11 -22.17
C GLU A 32 -8.73 2.16 -23.27
N THR A 33 -9.97 2.34 -23.76
CA THR A 33 -10.35 3.34 -24.73
C THR A 33 -10.25 4.74 -24.14
N ILE A 34 -10.68 4.95 -22.87
CA ILE A 34 -10.54 6.22 -22.15
C ILE A 34 -9.06 6.47 -21.88
N MET A 35 -8.31 5.46 -21.43
CA MET A 35 -6.86 5.57 -21.22
C MET A 35 -6.10 5.82 -22.51
N ARG A 36 -6.52 5.21 -23.63
CA ARG A 36 -5.91 5.41 -24.96
C ARG A 36 -6.29 6.75 -25.57
N SER A 37 -7.46 7.29 -25.27
CA SER A 37 -7.91 8.59 -25.80
C SER A 37 -7.32 9.79 -25.05
N SER A 38 -7.00 9.64 -23.76
CA SER A 38 -6.39 10.70 -22.95
C SER A 38 -4.86 10.64 -22.99
N LYS A 39 -4.27 11.09 -24.12
CA LYS A 39 -2.79 11.16 -24.28
C LYS A 39 -2.09 12.02 -23.22
N GLU A 40 -2.84 12.71 -22.37
CA GLU A 40 -2.38 13.74 -21.46
C GLU A 40 -2.59 13.39 -19.99
N THR A 41 -2.86 12.12 -19.65
CA THR A 41 -3.18 11.72 -18.27
C THR A 41 -2.22 10.67 -17.73
N ALA A 42 -1.73 10.88 -16.51
CA ALA A 42 -0.96 9.92 -15.74
C ALA A 42 -1.79 9.46 -14.53
N TYR A 43 -2.17 8.18 -14.49
CA TYR A 43 -2.97 7.60 -13.42
C TYR A 43 -2.08 7.04 -12.31
N PHE A 44 -2.40 7.41 -11.08
CA PHE A 44 -1.80 6.92 -9.84
C PHE A 44 -2.89 6.16 -9.07
N PRO A 45 -3.04 4.86 -9.35
CA PRO A 45 -4.15 4.09 -8.79
C PRO A 45 -3.90 3.62 -7.35
N ILE A 46 -2.67 3.73 -6.83
CA ILE A 46 -2.27 3.20 -5.53
C ILE A 46 -0.98 3.86 -5.04
N GLY A 47 -0.73 3.78 -3.74
CA GLY A 47 0.55 4.13 -3.14
C GLY A 47 0.55 5.45 -2.37
N SER A 48 1.63 5.69 -1.63
CA SER A 48 1.88 6.98 -0.95
C SER A 48 2.70 7.87 -1.88
N VAL A 49 2.04 8.45 -2.87
CA VAL A 49 2.67 9.12 -4.03
C VAL A 49 2.20 10.57 -4.22
N ILE A 50 1.44 11.10 -3.23
CA ILE A 50 1.01 12.51 -3.27
C ILE A 50 2.14 13.37 -2.69
N ASP A 51 3.04 13.80 -3.56
CA ASP A 51 4.12 14.77 -3.29
C ASP A 51 4.62 15.42 -4.59
N ASP A 52 5.44 16.44 -4.45
CA ASP A 52 6.02 17.19 -5.57
C ASP A 52 6.87 16.32 -6.52
N ASN A 53 7.59 15.33 -5.98
CA ASN A 53 8.47 14.49 -6.77
C ASN A 53 7.69 13.58 -7.73
N HIS A 54 6.48 13.16 -7.32
CA HIS A 54 5.59 12.37 -8.16
C HIS A 54 4.74 13.22 -9.10
N MET A 55 4.36 14.44 -8.72
CA MET A 55 3.56 15.35 -9.55
C MET A 55 4.38 15.98 -10.69
N ARG A 56 5.51 16.58 -10.34
CA ARG A 56 6.31 17.45 -11.21
C ARG A 56 6.73 16.80 -12.53
N PRO A 57 7.25 15.56 -12.57
CA PRO A 57 7.72 14.95 -13.82
C PRO A 57 6.62 14.79 -14.87
N TRP A 58 5.39 14.53 -14.46
CA TRP A 58 4.25 14.35 -15.35
C TRP A 58 3.71 15.68 -15.83
N ILE A 59 3.59 16.65 -14.93
CA ILE A 59 3.18 18.01 -15.26
C ILE A 59 4.14 18.66 -16.28
N LEU A 60 5.46 18.46 -16.12
CA LEU A 60 6.47 18.97 -17.07
C LEU A 60 6.38 18.31 -18.45
N ARG A 61 5.83 17.09 -18.52
CA ARG A 61 5.55 16.41 -19.80
C ARG A 61 4.21 16.82 -20.42
N GLY A 62 3.51 17.78 -19.84
CA GLY A 62 2.18 18.22 -20.31
C GLY A 62 1.05 17.27 -19.90
N MET A 63 1.28 16.33 -18.98
CA MET A 63 0.27 15.39 -18.52
C MET A 63 -0.44 15.90 -17.26
N THR A 64 -1.67 15.46 -17.06
CA THR A 64 -2.44 15.69 -15.84
C THR A 64 -2.33 14.45 -14.95
N PRO A 65 -1.69 14.54 -13.75
CA PRO A 65 -1.71 13.46 -12.78
C PRO A 65 -3.13 13.29 -12.19
N VAL A 66 -3.60 12.03 -12.17
CA VAL A 66 -4.88 11.65 -11.56
C VAL A 66 -4.61 10.64 -10.45
N TYR A 67 -4.89 11.02 -9.21
CA TYR A 67 -4.69 10.22 -8.01
C TYR A 67 -6.01 9.57 -7.59
N ILE A 68 -6.02 8.26 -7.39
CA ILE A 68 -7.22 7.50 -7.02
C ILE A 68 -6.97 6.83 -5.67
N GLY A 69 -7.51 7.41 -4.57
CA GLY A 69 -7.34 6.86 -3.23
C GLY A 69 -5.89 6.73 -2.74
N CYS A 70 -4.99 7.51 -3.32
CA CYS A 70 -3.58 7.52 -2.93
C CYS A 70 -3.36 8.23 -1.59
N GLY A 71 -2.22 7.96 -0.96
CA GLY A 71 -1.81 8.59 0.27
C GLY A 71 -0.73 9.65 0.08
N TRP A 72 -0.66 10.55 1.03
CA TRP A 72 0.40 11.54 1.18
C TRP A 72 1.73 10.90 1.57
N TYR A 73 2.82 11.44 1.06
CA TYR A 73 4.17 10.93 1.30
C TYR A 73 4.85 11.53 2.54
N GLY A 74 4.17 12.40 3.28
CA GLY A 74 4.72 13.04 4.49
C GLY A 74 5.53 14.32 4.24
N LYS A 75 5.52 14.87 3.01
CA LYS A 75 6.24 16.10 2.64
C LYS A 75 5.27 17.21 2.29
N GLU A 76 5.73 18.46 2.42
CA GLU A 76 4.97 19.63 1.96
C GLU A 76 4.61 19.49 0.47
N ILE A 77 3.37 19.86 0.13
CA ILE A 77 2.84 19.81 -1.23
C ILE A 77 2.80 21.22 -1.78
N ASN A 78 3.39 21.45 -2.94
CA ASN A 78 3.35 22.74 -3.61
C ASN A 78 1.95 23.00 -4.19
N PRO A 79 1.24 24.07 -3.76
CA PRO A 79 -0.12 24.37 -4.24
C PRO A 79 -0.23 24.52 -5.76
N LYS A 80 0.81 25.07 -6.42
CA LYS A 80 0.83 25.26 -7.88
C LYS A 80 0.96 23.93 -8.65
N LEU A 81 1.54 22.90 -8.04
CA LEU A 81 1.58 21.57 -8.63
C LEU A 81 0.27 20.85 -8.36
N ALA A 82 -0.22 20.89 -7.11
CA ALA A 82 -1.47 20.25 -6.70
C ALA A 82 -2.66 20.74 -7.53
N SER A 83 -2.75 22.06 -7.81
CA SER A 83 -3.83 22.63 -8.64
C SER A 83 -3.86 22.14 -10.09
N ARG A 84 -2.82 21.46 -10.54
CA ARG A 84 -2.73 20.84 -11.89
C ARG A 84 -2.99 19.35 -11.87
N CYS A 85 -3.38 18.79 -10.72
CA CYS A 85 -3.70 17.38 -10.53
C CYS A 85 -5.21 17.20 -10.30
N VAL A 86 -5.68 15.97 -10.50
CA VAL A 86 -7.03 15.55 -10.14
C VAL A 86 -6.92 14.53 -9.01
N PHE A 87 -7.72 14.71 -7.96
CA PHE A 87 -7.76 13.81 -6.81
C PHE A 87 -9.14 13.16 -6.72
N ILE A 88 -9.19 11.86 -7.01
CA ILE A 88 -10.38 11.01 -6.90
C ILE A 88 -10.27 10.24 -5.58
N GLY A 89 -10.64 10.89 -4.48
CA GLY A 89 -10.47 10.35 -3.14
C GLY A 89 -9.04 10.40 -2.61
N ALA A 90 -8.93 10.23 -1.32
CA ALA A 90 -7.69 10.19 -0.56
C ALA A 90 -7.70 8.99 0.40
N ARG A 91 -6.53 8.41 0.68
CA ARG A 91 -6.44 7.23 1.53
C ARG A 91 -6.94 7.47 2.95
N GLY A 92 -6.50 8.53 3.59
CA GLY A 92 -6.81 8.79 4.98
C GLY A 92 -6.82 10.28 5.36
N PRO A 93 -7.06 10.59 6.64
CA PRO A 93 -7.27 11.96 7.10
C PRO A 93 -6.02 12.83 6.98
N ASP A 94 -4.81 12.28 7.16
CA ASP A 94 -3.57 13.05 7.00
C ASP A 94 -3.35 13.46 5.54
N THR A 95 -3.75 12.60 4.60
CA THR A 95 -3.73 12.91 3.17
C THR A 95 -4.71 14.05 2.85
N ILE A 96 -5.92 14.00 3.37
CA ILE A 96 -6.91 15.10 3.21
C ILE A 96 -6.36 16.40 3.76
N ALA A 97 -5.90 16.38 5.02
CA ALA A 97 -5.35 17.58 5.65
C ALA A 97 -4.13 18.14 4.89
N ALA A 98 -3.31 17.29 4.27
CA ALA A 98 -2.19 17.75 3.44
C ALA A 98 -2.66 18.40 2.13
N LEU A 99 -3.69 17.87 1.50
CA LEU A 99 -4.32 18.46 0.31
C LEU A 99 -4.99 19.80 0.61
N GLU A 100 -5.74 19.89 1.72
CA GLU A 100 -6.36 21.13 2.17
C GLU A 100 -5.32 22.24 2.44
N ARG A 101 -4.20 21.90 3.11
CA ARG A 101 -3.07 22.84 3.28
C ARG A 101 -2.47 23.30 1.95
N ALA A 102 -2.57 22.47 0.91
CA ALA A 102 -2.15 22.82 -0.45
C ALA A 102 -3.25 23.56 -1.26
N GLY A 103 -4.38 23.92 -0.62
CA GLY A 103 -5.48 24.62 -1.27
C GLY A 103 -6.39 23.74 -2.13
N ILE A 104 -6.35 22.42 -1.92
CA ILE A 104 -7.22 21.44 -2.60
C ILE A 104 -8.31 21.01 -1.62
N GLU A 105 -9.53 21.50 -1.83
CA GLU A 105 -10.69 21.23 -0.98
C GLU A 105 -11.65 20.23 -1.61
N GLY A 106 -12.53 19.63 -0.79
CA GLY A 106 -13.62 18.76 -1.25
C GLY A 106 -13.19 17.36 -1.66
N VAL A 107 -11.97 16.94 -1.38
CA VAL A 107 -11.53 15.55 -1.60
C VAL A 107 -12.05 14.67 -0.46
N ASN A 108 -12.83 13.64 -0.81
CA ASN A 108 -13.36 12.71 0.18
C ASN A 108 -12.33 11.63 0.55
N MET A 109 -12.41 11.14 1.79
CA MET A 109 -11.69 9.95 2.21
C MET A 109 -12.31 8.72 1.54
N SER A 110 -11.53 8.01 0.73
CA SER A 110 -11.96 6.79 0.04
C SER A 110 -11.36 5.52 0.63
N GLY A 111 -10.38 5.65 1.52
CA GLY A 111 -9.53 4.54 1.93
C GLY A 111 -8.46 4.20 0.87
N ASP A 112 -7.66 3.18 1.16
CA ASP A 112 -6.64 2.70 0.22
C ASP A 112 -7.28 1.84 -0.89
N THR A 113 -6.96 2.13 -2.13
CA THR A 113 -7.51 1.42 -3.29
C THR A 113 -7.09 -0.05 -3.40
N ALA A 114 -6.12 -0.49 -2.64
CA ALA A 114 -5.77 -1.91 -2.57
C ALA A 114 -6.96 -2.80 -2.19
N TYR A 115 -7.93 -2.29 -1.41
CA TYR A 115 -9.16 -3.03 -1.10
C TYR A 115 -9.94 -3.39 -2.35
N ILE A 116 -10.03 -2.47 -3.32
CA ILE A 116 -10.70 -2.72 -4.62
C ILE A 116 -9.99 -3.87 -5.35
N ALA A 117 -8.65 -3.89 -5.34
CA ALA A 117 -7.89 -4.97 -5.97
C ALA A 117 -8.17 -6.32 -5.30
N PHE A 118 -8.25 -6.37 -3.96
CA PHE A 118 -8.50 -7.63 -3.24
C PHE A 118 -9.92 -8.14 -3.44
N ASP A 119 -10.92 -7.27 -3.45
CA ASP A 119 -12.30 -7.63 -3.79
C ASP A 119 -12.39 -8.18 -5.21
N TYR A 120 -11.70 -7.55 -6.17
CA TYR A 120 -11.68 -7.98 -7.57
C TYR A 120 -10.97 -9.32 -7.77
N LEU A 121 -9.86 -9.55 -7.06
CA LEU A 121 -9.12 -10.81 -7.12
C LEU A 121 -9.90 -11.98 -6.53
N ALA A 122 -10.85 -11.73 -5.65
CA ALA A 122 -11.76 -12.70 -5.04
C ALA A 122 -11.04 -13.96 -4.55
N VAL A 123 -9.95 -13.79 -3.80
CA VAL A 123 -9.19 -14.90 -3.23
C VAL A 123 -10.05 -15.61 -2.17
N ASP A 124 -10.21 -16.91 -2.32
CA ASP A 124 -11.03 -17.73 -1.42
C ASP A 124 -10.51 -17.66 0.03
N ALA A 125 -11.46 -17.60 0.98
CA ALA A 125 -11.13 -17.73 2.39
C ALA A 125 -10.62 -19.17 2.67
N PRO A 126 -9.54 -19.32 3.48
CA PRO A 126 -9.02 -20.64 3.80
C PRO A 126 -9.97 -21.42 4.71
N ILE A 127 -10.00 -22.76 4.56
CA ILE A 127 -10.67 -23.66 5.53
C ILE A 127 -9.84 -23.70 6.83
N GLU A 128 -8.52 -23.77 6.68
CA GLU A 128 -7.56 -23.70 7.77
C GLU A 128 -6.47 -22.72 7.45
N ARG A 129 -6.00 -21.97 8.43
CA ARG A 129 -4.86 -21.06 8.29
C ARG A 129 -3.60 -21.77 8.71
N THR A 130 -2.56 -21.56 7.94
CA THR A 130 -1.23 -22.16 8.16
C THR A 130 -0.17 -21.08 8.10
N ASP A 131 0.97 -21.35 8.68
CA ASP A 131 2.16 -20.50 8.64
C ASP A 131 1.99 -19.09 9.28
N LYS A 132 2.91 -18.80 10.16
CA LYS A 132 3.18 -17.47 10.68
C LYS A 132 4.31 -16.85 9.86
N LEU A 133 4.00 -15.78 9.15
CA LEU A 133 4.87 -15.25 8.11
C LEU A 133 5.56 -13.96 8.54
N LEU A 134 6.85 -13.82 8.21
CA LEU A 134 7.50 -12.53 8.08
C LEU A 134 7.47 -12.09 6.62
N ILE A 135 6.84 -10.95 6.34
CA ILE A 135 6.88 -10.33 5.01
C ILE A 135 7.54 -8.95 5.14
N PRO A 136 8.85 -8.85 4.93
CA PRO A 136 9.61 -7.63 5.13
C PRO A 136 9.25 -6.57 4.06
N HIS A 137 9.75 -5.36 4.22
CA HIS A 137 9.67 -4.37 3.14
C HIS A 137 10.51 -4.83 1.94
N VAL A 138 10.06 -4.53 0.72
CA VAL A 138 10.73 -4.98 -0.53
C VAL A 138 12.18 -4.55 -0.66
N LEU A 139 12.57 -3.44 -0.02
CA LEU A 139 13.93 -2.93 0.05
C LEU A 139 14.71 -3.42 1.28
N ASP A 140 14.12 -4.21 2.17
CA ASP A 140 14.85 -4.72 3.32
C ASP A 140 15.80 -5.84 2.89
N GLY A 141 17.05 -5.44 2.62
CA GLY A 141 18.10 -6.37 2.20
C GLY A 141 18.69 -7.23 3.34
N ARG A 142 18.25 -7.03 4.59
CA ARG A 142 18.71 -7.82 5.76
C ARG A 142 18.00 -9.15 5.85
N VAL A 143 16.83 -9.27 5.24
CA VAL A 143 15.96 -10.44 5.30
C VAL A 143 15.82 -11.05 3.92
N ASP A 144 16.10 -12.33 3.78
CA ASP A 144 15.85 -13.11 2.58
C ASP A 144 15.03 -14.38 2.91
N ILE A 145 14.65 -15.15 1.90
CA ILE A 145 13.81 -16.36 2.06
C ILE A 145 14.46 -17.48 2.89
N ARG A 146 15.77 -17.38 3.16
CA ARG A 146 16.54 -18.35 3.94
C ARG A 146 16.84 -17.85 5.35
N THR A 147 16.40 -16.63 5.68
CA THR A 147 16.55 -16.07 7.02
C THR A 147 15.76 -16.94 8.00
N ASP A 148 16.45 -17.46 9.01
CA ASP A 148 15.78 -18.15 10.11
C ASP A 148 15.01 -17.12 10.94
N VAL A 149 13.74 -17.38 11.17
CA VAL A 149 12.81 -16.52 11.90
C VAL A 149 12.14 -17.25 13.07
N SER A 150 12.63 -18.43 13.41
CA SER A 150 12.10 -19.25 14.51
C SER A 150 12.21 -18.55 15.87
N ASP A 151 13.29 -17.82 16.10
CA ASP A 151 13.47 -16.99 17.30
C ASP A 151 12.44 -15.85 17.42
N LEU A 152 11.80 -15.48 16.31
CA LEU A 152 10.69 -14.52 16.27
C LEU A 152 9.32 -15.19 16.47
N GLY A 153 9.26 -16.50 16.67
CA GLY A 153 8.03 -17.28 16.72
C GLY A 153 7.30 -17.39 15.38
N LEU A 154 8.03 -17.25 14.26
CA LEU A 154 7.51 -17.31 12.90
C LEU A 154 8.05 -18.53 12.15
N ASP A 155 7.31 -18.99 11.13
CA ASP A 155 7.65 -20.22 10.42
C ASP A 155 8.57 -19.96 9.20
N ARG A 156 8.37 -18.85 8.50
CA ARG A 156 9.16 -18.53 7.31
C ARG A 156 9.04 -17.08 6.84
N VAL A 157 9.98 -16.72 5.97
CA VAL A 157 9.98 -15.43 5.25
C VAL A 157 9.33 -15.58 3.88
N VAL A 158 8.53 -14.58 3.50
CA VAL A 158 7.99 -14.39 2.14
C VAL A 158 8.36 -13.01 1.64
N LEU A 159 9.00 -12.90 0.49
CA LEU A 159 9.40 -11.60 -0.05
C LEU A 159 8.24 -10.97 -0.86
N PRO A 160 7.95 -9.68 -0.68
CA PRO A 160 6.88 -8.97 -1.41
C PRO A 160 7.35 -8.52 -2.80
N ARG A 161 8.01 -9.42 -3.53
CA ARG A 161 8.54 -9.25 -4.88
C ARG A 161 7.70 -10.05 -5.85
N VAL A 162 7.16 -9.38 -6.86
CA VAL A 162 6.31 -10.01 -7.88
C VAL A 162 6.86 -9.68 -9.28
N ILE A 163 6.66 -10.58 -10.23
CA ILE A 163 7.08 -10.39 -11.62
C ILE A 163 5.84 -10.34 -12.52
N SER A 164 4.84 -11.15 -12.19
CA SER A 164 3.64 -11.36 -12.97
C SER A 164 2.36 -11.17 -12.14
N ARG A 165 1.23 -11.06 -12.83
CA ARG A 165 -0.10 -11.12 -12.19
C ARG A 165 -0.29 -12.42 -11.40
N GLY A 166 0.21 -13.53 -11.88
CA GLY A 166 0.16 -14.82 -11.16
C GLY A 166 0.88 -14.75 -9.81
N ASP A 167 1.99 -14.01 -9.72
CA ASP A 167 2.71 -13.81 -8.47
C ASP A 167 1.92 -12.91 -7.50
N ILE A 168 1.20 -11.89 -8.02
CA ILE A 168 0.31 -11.05 -7.22
C ILE A 168 -0.78 -11.92 -6.57
N ILE A 169 -1.48 -12.74 -7.37
CA ILE A 169 -2.53 -13.64 -6.89
C ILE A 169 -1.97 -14.65 -5.88
N LYS A 170 -0.81 -15.24 -6.19
CA LYS A 170 -0.14 -16.20 -5.30
C LYS A 170 0.22 -15.58 -3.96
N LEU A 171 0.80 -14.39 -3.95
CA LEU A 171 1.18 -13.70 -2.72
C LEU A 171 -0.06 -13.28 -1.92
N THR A 172 -1.09 -12.72 -2.58
CA THR A 172 -2.37 -12.41 -1.94
C THR A 172 -2.98 -13.64 -1.27
N ARG A 173 -3.00 -14.79 -1.97
CA ARG A 173 -3.48 -16.05 -1.40
C ARG A 173 -2.61 -16.52 -0.22
N THR A 174 -1.29 -16.40 -0.32
CA THR A 174 -0.37 -16.74 0.78
C THR A 174 -0.67 -15.90 2.02
N ILE A 175 -0.91 -14.59 1.87
CA ILE A 175 -1.30 -13.70 2.96
C ILE A 175 -2.67 -14.07 3.53
N ALA A 176 -3.66 -14.30 2.65
CA ALA A 176 -5.03 -14.67 3.05
C ALA A 176 -5.09 -15.97 3.85
N HIS A 177 -4.21 -16.93 3.56
CA HIS A 177 -4.18 -18.24 4.20
C HIS A 177 -3.22 -18.34 5.39
N ALA A 178 -2.47 -17.30 5.70
CA ALA A 178 -1.57 -17.28 6.85
C ALA A 178 -2.32 -17.29 8.19
N GLU A 179 -1.77 -17.95 9.20
CA GLU A 179 -2.22 -17.84 10.58
C GLU A 179 -1.96 -16.44 11.13
N PHE A 180 -0.79 -15.90 10.79
CA PHE A 180 -0.38 -14.56 11.20
C PHE A 180 0.63 -13.97 10.20
N VAL A 181 0.61 -12.64 10.05
CA VAL A 181 1.58 -11.93 9.20
C VAL A 181 2.26 -10.79 9.96
N LEU A 182 3.55 -10.88 10.16
CA LEU A 182 4.37 -9.76 10.59
C LEU A 182 4.78 -8.96 9.36
N ALA A 183 4.15 -7.79 9.16
CA ALA A 183 4.16 -7.05 7.89
C ALA A 183 5.14 -5.87 7.90
N GLY A 184 6.22 -5.96 7.16
CA GLY A 184 7.17 -4.85 6.94
C GLY A 184 6.73 -3.86 5.87
N ALA A 185 5.72 -4.20 5.06
CA ALA A 185 5.15 -3.34 4.03
C ALA A 185 3.67 -3.10 4.30
N MET A 186 3.22 -1.84 4.22
CA MET A 186 1.83 -1.46 4.52
C MET A 186 0.81 -2.21 3.64
N HIS A 187 1.03 -2.37 2.34
CA HIS A 187 0.09 -3.09 1.48
C HIS A 187 -0.01 -4.59 1.79
N VAL A 188 1.00 -5.18 2.45
CA VAL A 188 0.91 -6.54 3.00
C VAL A 188 -0.07 -6.58 4.17
N ALA A 189 -0.01 -5.58 5.06
CA ALA A 189 -0.97 -5.44 6.16
C ALA A 189 -2.38 -5.14 5.65
N ILE A 190 -2.53 -4.30 4.62
CA ILE A 190 -3.82 -4.03 3.98
C ILE A 190 -4.41 -5.33 3.39
N ALA A 191 -3.59 -6.17 2.73
CA ALA A 191 -4.00 -7.47 2.23
C ALA A 191 -4.45 -8.40 3.37
N ALA A 192 -3.68 -8.46 4.45
CA ALA A 192 -4.03 -9.25 5.62
C ALA A 192 -5.36 -8.77 6.24
N HIS A 193 -5.54 -7.46 6.40
CA HIS A 193 -6.78 -6.88 6.91
C HIS A 193 -7.99 -7.19 6.00
N ALA A 194 -7.85 -7.02 4.67
CA ALA A 194 -8.92 -7.33 3.72
C ALA A 194 -9.38 -8.79 3.79
N HIS A 195 -8.45 -9.71 4.03
CA HIS A 195 -8.75 -11.16 4.17
C HIS A 195 -8.94 -11.62 5.62
N ARG A 196 -9.06 -10.69 6.58
CA ARG A 196 -9.23 -10.99 8.00
C ARG A 196 -8.13 -11.92 8.56
N THR A 197 -6.93 -11.81 8.03
CA THR A 197 -5.74 -12.50 8.52
C THR A 197 -5.15 -11.68 9.66
N PRO A 198 -4.89 -12.25 10.84
CA PRO A 198 -4.18 -11.56 11.91
C PRO A 198 -2.82 -11.05 11.43
N PHE A 199 -2.51 -9.81 11.75
CA PHE A 199 -1.25 -9.18 11.36
C PHE A 199 -0.75 -8.18 12.38
N ALA A 200 0.51 -7.78 12.26
CA ALA A 200 1.04 -6.61 12.96
C ALA A 200 2.08 -5.89 12.07
N PRO A 201 2.26 -4.57 12.25
CA PRO A 201 3.35 -3.83 11.62
C PRO A 201 4.71 -4.33 12.12
N PHE A 202 5.66 -4.56 11.19
CA PHE A 202 7.01 -5.02 11.52
C PHE A 202 8.01 -3.88 11.48
N SER A 203 8.92 -3.95 12.43
CA SER A 203 10.14 -3.16 12.61
C SER A 203 10.42 -2.00 11.68
N GLU A 204 10.60 -0.90 12.31
CA GLU A 204 10.95 0.42 11.83
C GLU A 204 12.39 0.62 11.36
N LYS A 205 13.31 -0.25 11.78
CA LYS A 205 14.78 -0.03 11.64
C LYS A 205 15.28 0.18 10.21
N PHE A 206 14.43 0.00 9.22
CA PHE A 206 14.79 0.16 7.81
C PHE A 206 14.64 1.61 7.31
N TRP A 207 13.76 2.38 7.91
CA TRP A 207 13.48 3.76 7.49
C TRP A 207 13.86 4.73 8.61
N GLU A 208 15.03 5.33 8.49
CA GLU A 208 15.34 6.52 9.27
C GLU A 208 14.47 7.66 8.76
N GLY A 209 13.40 7.97 9.48
CA GLY A 209 12.52 9.11 9.20
C GLY A 209 11.03 8.81 9.32
N ASN A 210 10.25 9.87 9.57
CA ASN A 210 8.81 9.83 9.84
C ASN A 210 7.91 9.35 8.69
N VAL A 211 8.46 9.19 7.48
CA VAL A 211 7.66 8.90 6.27
C VAL A 211 6.97 7.55 6.34
N SER A 212 7.63 6.54 6.92
CA SER A 212 7.02 5.23 7.06
C SER A 212 5.84 5.27 8.04
N ARG A 213 6.02 5.95 9.18
CA ARG A 213 5.01 6.06 10.22
C ARG A 213 3.76 6.80 9.73
N VAL A 214 3.92 7.95 9.07
CA VAL A 214 2.81 8.76 8.54
C VAL A 214 1.88 7.96 7.63
N LYS A 215 2.41 7.14 6.72
CA LYS A 215 1.55 6.35 5.82
C LYS A 215 0.78 5.25 6.54
N TRP A 216 1.36 4.66 7.60
CA TRP A 216 0.68 3.67 8.42
C TRP A 216 -0.42 4.31 9.27
N GLU A 217 -0.15 5.46 9.88
CA GLU A 217 -1.11 6.24 10.65
C GLU A 217 -2.31 6.66 9.78
N ASP A 218 -2.03 7.25 8.62
CA ASP A 218 -3.04 7.66 7.65
C ASP A 218 -3.95 6.51 7.19
N TRP A 219 -3.37 5.31 6.96
CA TRP A 219 -4.14 4.13 6.63
C TRP A 219 -4.95 3.61 7.82
N LEU A 220 -4.34 3.44 9.00
CA LEU A 220 -5.03 2.93 10.19
C LEU A 220 -6.23 3.81 10.56
N GLU A 221 -6.06 5.13 10.52
CA GLU A 221 -7.17 6.05 10.77
C GLU A 221 -8.27 5.95 9.71
N SER A 222 -7.94 5.63 8.47
CA SER A 222 -8.96 5.43 7.41
C SER A 222 -9.85 4.21 7.67
N ILE A 223 -9.40 3.26 8.48
CA ILE A 223 -10.17 2.07 8.90
C ILE A 223 -10.67 2.16 10.34
N GLY A 224 -10.64 3.36 10.94
CA GLY A 224 -11.19 3.63 12.27
C GLY A 224 -10.26 3.28 13.45
N VAL A 225 -8.99 2.98 13.19
CA VAL A 225 -7.98 2.70 14.22
C VAL A 225 -7.20 3.97 14.55
N SER A 226 -7.19 4.39 15.83
CA SER A 226 -6.43 5.57 16.26
C SER A 226 -4.93 5.40 15.96
N ARG A 227 -4.28 6.47 15.46
CA ARG A 227 -2.83 6.52 15.22
C ARG A 227 -1.99 6.17 16.45
N GLU A 228 -2.50 6.44 17.65
CA GLU A 228 -1.83 6.13 18.90
C GLU A 228 -1.67 4.62 19.14
N LYS A 229 -2.49 3.81 18.46
CA LYS A 229 -2.40 2.34 18.48
C LYS A 229 -1.29 1.81 17.58
N LEU A 230 -0.71 2.62 16.69
CA LEU A 230 0.37 2.17 15.83
C LEU A 230 1.62 1.80 16.64
N LYS A 231 1.97 0.54 16.60
CA LYS A 231 3.18 -0.03 17.17
C LYS A 231 3.85 -0.95 16.14
N PHE A 232 5.13 -0.78 15.96
CA PHE A 232 5.94 -1.72 15.17
C PHE A 232 6.45 -2.83 16.09
N CYS A 233 6.02 -4.04 15.80
CA CYS A 233 6.31 -5.22 16.60
C CYS A 233 7.59 -5.92 16.12
N SER A 234 8.29 -6.60 17.04
CA SER A 234 9.56 -7.28 16.75
C SER A 234 9.40 -8.78 16.47
N ASP A 235 8.33 -9.40 16.97
CA ASP A 235 8.09 -10.84 16.92
C ASP A 235 6.59 -11.18 16.92
N TYR A 236 6.28 -12.47 16.91
CA TYR A 236 4.92 -12.98 16.89
C TYR A 236 4.14 -12.63 18.17
N GLU A 237 4.73 -12.81 19.36
CA GLU A 237 4.02 -12.61 20.63
C GLU A 237 3.61 -11.15 20.80
N GLU A 238 4.51 -10.24 20.51
CA GLU A 238 4.21 -8.80 20.52
C GLU A 238 3.17 -8.45 19.46
N GLY A 239 3.28 -9.02 18.28
CA GLY A 239 2.38 -8.77 17.15
C GLY A 239 0.97 -9.28 17.41
N ILE A 240 0.80 -10.49 17.92
CA ILE A 240 -0.54 -11.04 18.22
C ILE A 240 -1.21 -10.32 19.39
N ALA A 241 -0.42 -9.86 20.37
CA ALA A 241 -0.94 -9.05 21.46
C ALA A 241 -1.44 -7.69 20.94
N TRP A 242 -0.65 -7.04 20.06
CA TRP A 242 -1.07 -5.81 19.38
C TRP A 242 -2.35 -6.00 18.56
N TYR A 243 -2.43 -7.07 17.77
CA TYR A 243 -3.61 -7.35 16.94
C TYR A 243 -4.87 -7.50 17.78
N LYS A 244 -4.79 -8.24 18.90
CA LYS A 244 -5.91 -8.42 19.84
C LYS A 244 -6.34 -7.10 20.50
N ASP A 245 -5.40 -6.20 20.83
CA ASP A 245 -5.71 -4.88 21.41
C ASP A 245 -6.39 -3.94 20.41
N VAL A 246 -6.08 -4.10 19.13
CA VAL A 246 -6.54 -3.18 18.06
C VAL A 246 -7.81 -3.68 17.39
N PHE A 247 -7.95 -4.99 17.15
CA PHE A 247 -9.02 -5.59 16.35
C PHE A 247 -9.84 -6.67 17.09
N GLY A 248 -9.49 -7.02 18.31
CA GLY A 248 -10.13 -8.05 19.16
C GLY A 248 -11.22 -7.55 20.09
#